data_97dfa215e7d456e8a7bca57918d3459b
#
_entry.id   97dfa215e7d456e8a7bca57918d3459b
#
_cell.length_a   1.000
_cell.length_b   1.000
_cell.length_c   1.000
_cell.angle_alpha   90.00
_cell.angle_beta   90.00
_cell.angle_gamma   90.00
#
_symmetry.space_group_name_H-M   'P 1'
#
loop_
_entity.id
_entity.type
_entity.pdbx_description
1 polymer ?
#
loop_
_entity_poly.entity_id
_entity_poly.type
_entity_poly.pdbx_seq_one_letter_code
_entity_poly.pdbx_strand_id
1 'polypeptide(L)'
;MVYPIAKKTLFSFIRLFLKEVKGIENIPKKGPFIIASNHECYLDPFLIISAITPLKDKKIHFLANKGRFWDFFGDNISRQWAGAVPLDEGKEKAFQELLYLLKKEEIVALFIEGQRSLDGKLLKGKTGVVRLALKSNVPILPIGLIGTFEIAPRDKLMPKLKRAKMNIGRVIYLDKQYENDINEMLLRNLTDKVMHTISRLTNEPYNY
;
A
#
# COMPACT_ATOMS: atom_id res chain seq x y z
N MET A 1 -1.39 9.76 -19.93
CA MET A 1 -2.48 9.69 -18.90
C MET A 1 -2.70 8.24 -18.54
N VAL A 2 -2.46 7.91 -17.27
CA VAL A 2 -2.65 6.55 -16.74
C VAL A 2 -4.14 6.29 -16.49
N TYR A 3 -4.67 5.19 -17.01
CA TYR A 3 -6.08 4.78 -16.84
C TYR A 3 -7.15 5.80 -17.28
N PRO A 4 -7.14 6.33 -18.51
CA PRO A 4 -8.01 7.45 -18.88
C PRO A 4 -9.51 7.15 -18.74
N ILE A 5 -9.93 5.93 -19.08
CA ILE A 5 -11.32 5.48 -18.95
C ILE A 5 -11.62 5.10 -17.50
N ALA A 6 -10.75 4.28 -16.87
CA ALA A 6 -10.98 3.80 -15.50
C ALA A 6 -11.04 4.94 -14.46
N LYS A 7 -10.35 6.06 -14.66
CA LYS A 7 -10.47 7.24 -13.79
C LYS A 7 -11.89 7.79 -13.72
N LYS A 8 -12.58 7.82 -14.84
CA LYS A 8 -13.94 8.39 -14.94
C LYS A 8 -15.04 7.39 -14.58
N THR A 9 -14.77 6.10 -14.67
CA THR A 9 -15.76 5.04 -14.45
C THR A 9 -15.44 4.23 -13.20
N LEU A 10 -14.53 3.27 -13.30
CA LEU A 10 -14.22 2.30 -12.24
C LEU A 10 -13.75 2.98 -10.95
N PHE A 11 -12.84 3.98 -11.02
CA PHE A 11 -12.34 4.63 -9.81
C PHE A 11 -13.40 5.50 -9.15
N SER A 12 -14.28 6.14 -9.94
CA SER A 12 -15.43 6.87 -9.39
C SER A 12 -16.38 5.94 -8.65
N PHE A 13 -16.65 4.75 -9.22
CA PHE A 13 -17.45 3.72 -8.55
C PHE A 13 -16.79 3.21 -7.25
N ILE A 14 -15.50 2.88 -7.30
CA ILE A 14 -14.74 2.42 -6.12
C ILE A 14 -14.72 3.50 -5.02
N ARG A 15 -14.62 4.78 -5.40
CA ARG A 15 -14.67 5.90 -4.43
C ARG A 15 -15.99 6.01 -3.67
N LEU A 16 -17.07 5.42 -4.14
CA LEU A 16 -18.32 5.35 -3.37
C LEU A 16 -18.15 4.57 -2.05
N PHE A 17 -17.18 3.65 -2.00
CA PHE A 17 -16.82 2.95 -0.77
C PHE A 17 -15.94 3.78 0.17
N LEU A 18 -15.47 4.97 -0.24
CA LEU A 18 -14.78 5.92 0.63
C LEU A 18 -15.73 7.04 1.08
N LYS A 19 -15.95 7.11 2.38
CA LYS A 19 -16.73 8.20 3.01
C LYS A 19 -15.92 9.49 3.08
N GLU A 20 -14.62 9.35 3.36
CA GLU A 20 -13.72 10.47 3.65
C GLU A 20 -12.28 10.09 3.28
N VAL A 21 -11.53 11.05 2.74
CA VAL A 21 -10.09 10.96 2.53
C VAL A 21 -9.46 12.21 3.13
N LYS A 22 -8.61 12.04 4.16
CA LYS A 22 -7.87 13.12 4.83
C LYS A 22 -6.38 13.06 4.50
N GLY A 23 -5.69 14.19 4.55
CA GLY A 23 -4.25 14.26 4.38
C GLY A 23 -3.78 14.18 2.92
N ILE A 24 -4.64 14.51 1.97
CA ILE A 24 -4.30 14.53 0.52
C ILE A 24 -3.10 15.45 0.26
N GLU A 25 -2.97 16.52 1.02
CA GLU A 25 -1.85 17.47 0.98
C GLU A 25 -0.49 16.85 1.34
N ASN A 26 -0.50 15.72 2.03
CA ASN A 26 0.72 14.98 2.41
C ASN A 26 1.30 14.14 1.26
N ILE A 27 0.57 13.96 0.16
CA ILE A 27 1.05 13.20 -0.99
C ILE A 27 2.21 13.95 -1.65
N PRO A 28 3.40 13.34 -1.80
CA PRO A 28 4.56 14.00 -2.43
C PRO A 28 4.21 14.58 -3.79
N LYS A 29 4.51 15.85 -4.02
CA LYS A 29 4.23 16.52 -5.31
C LYS A 29 5.08 15.94 -6.44
N LYS A 30 6.32 15.60 -6.17
CA LYS A 30 7.32 15.07 -7.13
C LYS A 30 7.99 13.82 -6.59
N GLY A 31 8.64 13.08 -7.49
CA GLY A 31 9.44 11.90 -7.18
C GLY A 31 8.63 10.64 -6.89
N PRO A 32 9.34 9.52 -6.75
CA PRO A 32 8.77 8.26 -6.29
C PRO A 32 8.52 8.32 -4.78
N PHE A 33 7.60 7.50 -4.31
CA PHE A 33 7.38 7.24 -2.89
C PHE A 33 6.82 5.84 -2.68
N ILE A 34 7.01 5.33 -1.46
CA ILE A 34 6.52 4.01 -1.05
C ILE A 34 5.28 4.22 -0.20
N ILE A 35 4.15 3.68 -0.62
CA ILE A 35 2.94 3.64 0.21
C ILE A 35 3.05 2.47 1.17
N ALA A 36 2.86 2.74 2.46
CA ALA A 36 2.74 1.73 3.50
C ALA A 36 1.35 1.83 4.15
N SER A 37 0.56 0.77 4.10
CA SER A 37 -0.80 0.76 4.65
C SER A 37 -1.08 -0.52 5.44
N ASN A 38 -2.06 -0.46 6.37
CA ASN A 38 -2.71 -1.64 6.92
C ASN A 38 -3.54 -2.36 5.86
N HIS A 39 -3.92 -3.62 6.11
CA HIS A 39 -4.63 -4.45 5.14
C HIS A 39 -5.73 -5.30 5.79
N GLU A 40 -6.97 -5.02 5.45
CA GLU A 40 -8.14 -5.69 6.03
C GLU A 40 -9.03 -6.33 4.96
N CYS A 41 -9.03 -5.76 3.74
CA CYS A 41 -9.98 -6.06 2.70
C CYS A 41 -9.32 -6.23 1.33
N TYR A 42 -9.84 -7.09 0.48
CA TYR A 42 -9.34 -7.22 -0.90
C TYR A 42 -9.59 -5.98 -1.77
N LEU A 43 -10.45 -5.05 -1.33
CA LEU A 43 -10.67 -3.77 -2.03
C LEU A 43 -9.64 -2.69 -1.65
N ASP A 44 -8.82 -2.87 -0.61
CA ASP A 44 -7.86 -1.87 -0.14
C ASP A 44 -6.94 -1.33 -1.24
N PRO A 45 -6.34 -2.16 -2.13
CA PRO A 45 -5.51 -1.65 -3.22
C PRO A 45 -6.29 -0.72 -4.14
N PHE A 46 -7.53 -1.09 -4.47
CA PHE A 46 -8.37 -0.30 -5.37
C PHE A 46 -8.82 1.02 -4.73
N LEU A 47 -9.08 1.03 -3.43
CA LEU A 47 -9.38 2.26 -2.68
C LEU A 47 -8.19 3.22 -2.74
N ILE A 48 -6.97 2.74 -2.50
CA ILE A 48 -5.74 3.53 -2.58
C ILE A 48 -5.51 4.04 -4.01
N ILE A 49 -5.62 3.17 -5.01
CA ILE A 49 -5.48 3.55 -6.44
C ILE A 49 -6.49 4.64 -6.80
N SER A 50 -7.76 4.46 -6.44
CA SER A 50 -8.83 5.39 -6.79
C SER A 50 -8.65 6.78 -6.16
N ALA A 51 -8.02 6.85 -4.99
CA ALA A 51 -7.77 8.11 -4.29
C ALA A 51 -6.52 8.83 -4.81
N ILE A 52 -5.43 8.12 -5.12
CA ILE A 52 -4.12 8.71 -5.39
C ILE A 52 -3.83 8.86 -6.89
N THR A 53 -4.15 7.84 -7.70
CA THR A 53 -3.83 7.87 -9.15
C THR A 53 -4.44 9.07 -9.89
N PRO A 54 -5.67 9.53 -9.61
CA PRO A 54 -6.20 10.73 -10.25
C PRO A 54 -5.38 11.99 -9.99
N LEU A 55 -4.72 12.07 -8.83
CA LEU A 55 -3.94 13.23 -8.40
C LEU A 55 -2.51 13.21 -8.95
N LYS A 56 -1.95 12.02 -9.12
CA LYS A 56 -0.53 11.85 -9.52
C LYS A 56 -0.35 11.53 -11.01
N ASP A 57 -1.38 11.03 -11.66
CA ASP A 57 -1.32 10.47 -13.03
C ASP A 57 -0.22 9.42 -13.21
N LYS A 58 0.12 8.73 -12.14
CA LYS A 58 1.09 7.63 -12.11
C LYS A 58 0.41 6.33 -11.70
N LYS A 59 0.97 5.22 -12.19
CA LYS A 59 0.57 3.89 -11.76
C LYS A 59 1.08 3.62 -10.35
N ILE A 60 0.31 2.89 -9.58
CA ILE A 60 0.74 2.40 -8.26
C ILE A 60 0.98 0.90 -8.40
N HIS A 61 2.19 0.45 -8.10
CA HIS A 61 2.58 -0.94 -8.19
C HIS A 61 2.46 -1.62 -6.83
N PHE A 62 1.56 -2.59 -6.72
CA PHE A 62 1.31 -3.32 -5.48
C PHE A 62 2.07 -4.64 -5.45
N LEU A 63 2.78 -4.90 -4.35
CA LEU A 63 3.28 -6.24 -4.05
C LEU A 63 2.10 -7.14 -3.68
N ALA A 64 1.89 -8.22 -4.41
CA ALA A 64 0.75 -9.10 -4.24
C ALA A 64 1.11 -10.58 -4.47
N ASN A 65 0.43 -11.47 -3.76
CA ASN A 65 0.45 -12.89 -4.12
C ASN A 65 -0.47 -13.14 -5.31
N LYS A 66 -0.10 -14.04 -6.20
CA LYS A 66 -1.00 -14.55 -7.23
C LYS A 66 -2.17 -15.25 -6.54
N GLY A 67 -3.36 -14.96 -7.00
CA GLY A 67 -4.59 -15.50 -6.44
C GLY A 67 -5.75 -15.18 -7.36
N ARG A 68 -6.97 -15.22 -6.86
CA ARG A 68 -8.20 -15.08 -7.66
C ARG A 68 -8.21 -13.95 -8.68
N PHE A 69 -7.56 -12.80 -8.38
CA PHE A 69 -7.45 -11.70 -9.33
C PHE A 69 -6.59 -12.11 -10.53
N TRP A 70 -5.46 -12.78 -10.27
CA TRP A 70 -4.58 -13.31 -11.32
C TRP A 70 -5.24 -14.42 -12.11
N ASP A 71 -5.92 -15.35 -11.41
CA ASP A 71 -6.62 -16.48 -12.02
C ASP A 71 -7.72 -16.02 -12.96
N PHE A 72 -8.41 -14.91 -12.60
CA PHE A 72 -9.52 -14.38 -13.40
C PHE A 72 -9.05 -13.47 -14.54
N PHE A 73 -8.10 -12.56 -14.30
CA PHE A 73 -7.70 -11.55 -15.29
C PHE A 73 -6.43 -11.90 -16.06
N GLY A 74 -5.68 -12.90 -15.63
CA GLY A 74 -4.42 -13.33 -16.24
C GLY A 74 -3.23 -12.40 -15.93
N ASP A 75 -2.04 -12.83 -16.35
CA ASP A 75 -0.78 -12.16 -16.03
C ASP A 75 -0.68 -10.76 -16.65
N ASN A 76 -1.12 -10.60 -17.90
CA ASN A 76 -1.04 -9.32 -18.61
C ASN A 76 -1.86 -8.21 -17.93
N ILE A 77 -3.10 -8.50 -17.53
CA ILE A 77 -3.94 -7.50 -16.86
C ILE A 77 -3.41 -7.22 -15.46
N SER A 78 -3.03 -8.26 -14.71
CA SER A 78 -2.55 -8.12 -13.35
C SER A 78 -1.25 -7.32 -13.28
N ARG A 79 -0.27 -7.61 -14.12
CA ARG A 79 1.03 -6.91 -14.13
C ARG A 79 0.98 -5.59 -14.90
N GLN A 80 0.60 -5.66 -16.18
CA GLN A 80 0.77 -4.50 -17.06
C GLN A 80 -0.30 -3.44 -16.81
N TRP A 81 -1.55 -3.86 -16.62
CA TRP A 81 -2.62 -2.90 -16.38
C TRP A 81 -2.74 -2.53 -14.90
N ALA A 82 -2.90 -3.49 -14.00
CA ALA A 82 -3.08 -3.21 -12.57
C ALA A 82 -1.77 -2.86 -11.83
N GLY A 83 -0.61 -3.17 -12.42
CA GLY A 83 0.70 -2.85 -11.83
C GLY A 83 1.08 -3.76 -10.66
N ALA A 84 0.53 -4.97 -10.60
CA ALA A 84 0.83 -5.89 -9.52
C ALA A 84 2.19 -6.57 -9.72
N VAL A 85 3.02 -6.58 -8.67
CA VAL A 85 4.32 -7.27 -8.60
C VAL A 85 4.11 -8.57 -7.83
N PRO A 86 4.32 -9.75 -8.47
CA PRO A 86 4.04 -11.03 -7.84
C PRO A 86 5.11 -11.41 -6.82
N LEU A 87 4.67 -11.75 -5.61
CA LEU A 87 5.53 -12.23 -4.54
C LEU A 87 5.86 -13.73 -4.68
N ASP A 88 4.97 -14.51 -5.30
CA ASP A 88 5.10 -15.97 -5.43
C ASP A 88 6.25 -16.39 -6.36
N GLU A 89 6.74 -15.48 -7.20
CA GLU A 89 7.90 -15.71 -8.06
C GLU A 89 9.24 -15.56 -7.33
N GLY A 90 9.20 -15.32 -6.03
CA GLY A 90 10.35 -15.18 -5.15
C GLY A 90 10.46 -13.79 -4.53
N LYS A 91 10.68 -13.76 -3.22
CA LYS A 91 10.76 -12.52 -2.44
C LYS A 91 11.87 -11.60 -2.94
N GLU A 92 13.04 -12.15 -3.28
CA GLU A 92 14.17 -11.36 -3.77
C GLU A 92 13.88 -10.78 -5.16
N LYS A 93 13.31 -11.57 -6.07
CA LYS A 93 12.91 -11.11 -7.40
C LYS A 93 11.91 -9.96 -7.31
N ALA A 94 10.87 -10.13 -6.48
CA ALA A 94 9.88 -9.09 -6.25
C ALA A 94 10.51 -7.82 -5.63
N PHE A 95 11.44 -7.96 -4.70
CA PHE A 95 12.16 -6.84 -4.10
C PHE A 95 12.99 -6.07 -5.13
N GLN A 96 13.72 -6.76 -6.00
CA GLN A 96 14.50 -6.14 -7.07
C GLN A 96 13.60 -5.43 -8.09
N GLU A 97 12.45 -6.01 -8.42
CA GLU A 97 11.44 -5.38 -9.29
C GLU A 97 10.90 -4.07 -8.68
N LEU A 98 10.60 -4.07 -7.37
CA LEU A 98 10.17 -2.84 -6.67
C LEU A 98 11.27 -1.77 -6.66
N LEU A 99 12.53 -2.14 -6.43
CA LEU A 99 13.67 -1.21 -6.53
C LEU A 99 13.81 -0.62 -7.93
N TYR A 100 13.65 -1.45 -8.97
CA TYR A 100 13.67 -1.00 -10.35
C TYR A 100 12.56 0.00 -10.65
N LEU A 101 11.34 -0.27 -10.19
CA LEU A 101 10.19 0.62 -10.36
C LEU A 101 10.41 1.98 -9.67
N LEU A 102 10.97 1.98 -8.46
CA LEU A 102 11.32 3.22 -7.76
C LEU A 102 12.40 4.02 -8.49
N LYS A 103 13.41 3.36 -9.09
CA LYS A 103 14.40 4.00 -9.97
C LYS A 103 13.78 4.61 -11.22
N LYS A 104 12.66 4.07 -11.70
CA LYS A 104 11.86 4.61 -12.81
C LYS A 104 10.88 5.70 -12.35
N GLU A 105 11.04 6.19 -11.13
CA GLU A 105 10.17 7.19 -10.52
C GLU A 105 8.69 6.78 -10.39
N GLU A 106 8.41 5.47 -10.44
CA GLU A 106 7.07 4.95 -10.20
C GLU A 106 6.71 4.92 -8.71
N ILE A 107 5.43 4.77 -8.41
CA ILE A 107 4.92 4.64 -7.04
C ILE A 107 4.76 3.16 -6.74
N VAL A 108 5.29 2.70 -5.62
CA VAL A 108 5.05 1.35 -5.14
C VAL A 108 4.25 1.35 -3.86
N ALA A 109 3.46 0.30 -3.64
CA ALA A 109 2.63 0.16 -2.46
C ALA A 109 2.79 -1.24 -1.85
N LEU A 110 2.93 -1.27 -0.54
CA LEU A 110 3.00 -2.50 0.24
C LEU A 110 2.05 -2.40 1.42
N PHE A 111 1.32 -3.47 1.66
CA PHE A 111 0.65 -3.65 2.93
C PHE A 111 1.71 -4.13 3.94
N ILE A 112 2.04 -3.26 4.89
CA ILE A 112 3.19 -3.46 5.79
C ILE A 112 3.05 -4.71 6.67
N GLU A 113 1.85 -5.19 6.90
CA GLU A 113 1.53 -6.41 7.64
C GLU A 113 1.81 -7.69 6.82
N GLY A 114 1.85 -7.56 5.49
CA GLY A 114 2.12 -8.65 4.55
C GLY A 114 1.00 -9.68 4.41
N GLN A 115 -0.15 -9.46 5.05
CA GLN A 115 -1.38 -10.25 4.92
C GLN A 115 -2.58 -9.43 5.38
N ARG A 116 -3.79 -9.87 5.03
CA ARG A 116 -5.03 -9.26 5.52
C ARG A 116 -5.29 -9.66 6.97
N SER A 117 -5.73 -8.70 7.79
CA SER A 117 -6.23 -8.95 9.14
C SER A 117 -7.43 -9.89 9.12
N LEU A 118 -7.56 -10.73 10.15
CA LEU A 118 -8.68 -11.66 10.31
C LEU A 118 -9.80 -11.08 11.16
N ASP A 119 -9.48 -10.10 12.01
CA ASP A 119 -10.39 -9.51 13.00
C ASP A 119 -10.49 -7.99 12.92
N GLY A 120 -9.87 -7.38 11.89
CA GLY A 120 -9.84 -5.93 11.69
C GLY A 120 -8.82 -5.19 12.55
N LYS A 121 -7.96 -5.90 13.31
CA LYS A 121 -6.90 -5.28 14.12
C LYS A 121 -5.60 -5.23 13.36
N LEU A 122 -4.74 -4.29 13.75
CA LEU A 122 -3.39 -4.19 13.19
C LEU A 122 -2.56 -5.41 13.54
N LEU A 123 -1.88 -5.96 12.55
CA LEU A 123 -0.93 -7.06 12.73
C LEU A 123 0.49 -6.52 12.88
N LYS A 124 1.41 -7.38 13.31
CA LYS A 124 2.84 -7.05 13.39
C LYS A 124 3.38 -6.67 11.99
N GLY A 125 3.93 -5.48 11.87
CA GLY A 125 4.53 -5.02 10.62
C GLY A 125 5.74 -5.86 10.20
N LYS A 126 5.91 -6.10 8.90
CA LYS A 126 7.09 -6.75 8.30
C LYS A 126 8.09 -5.70 7.84
N THR A 127 9.36 -6.00 7.95
CA THR A 127 10.47 -5.06 7.69
C THR A 127 10.69 -4.71 6.22
N GLY A 128 9.96 -5.34 5.30
CA GLY A 128 10.15 -5.17 3.86
C GLY A 128 9.99 -3.73 3.35
N VAL A 129 9.02 -2.99 3.89
CA VAL A 129 8.79 -1.57 3.55
C VAL A 129 10.01 -0.72 3.92
N VAL A 130 10.50 -0.88 5.14
CA VAL A 130 11.65 -0.11 5.64
C VAL A 130 12.93 -0.50 4.91
N ARG A 131 13.16 -1.79 4.67
CA ARG A 131 14.28 -2.27 3.87
C ARG A 131 14.26 -1.67 2.46
N LEU A 132 13.10 -1.61 1.82
CA LEU A 132 12.93 -1.02 0.50
C LEU A 132 13.24 0.49 0.52
N ALA A 133 12.73 1.21 1.52
CA ALA A 133 12.94 2.65 1.68
C ALA A 133 14.42 2.98 1.90
N LEU A 134 15.12 2.24 2.76
CA LEU A 134 16.55 2.42 3.00
C LEU A 134 17.37 2.16 1.73
N LYS A 135 17.13 1.03 1.04
CA LYS A 135 17.88 0.65 -0.16
C LYS A 135 17.61 1.57 -1.37
N SER A 136 16.43 2.14 -1.48
CA SER A 136 16.06 3.04 -2.58
C SER A 136 16.28 4.51 -2.26
N ASN A 137 16.48 4.86 -0.99
CA ASN A 137 16.47 6.23 -0.47
C ASN A 137 15.20 7.00 -0.87
N VAL A 138 14.05 6.31 -0.84
CA VAL A 138 12.74 6.83 -1.22
C VAL A 138 11.86 6.95 0.03
N PRO A 139 11.10 8.06 0.19
CA PRO A 139 10.29 8.27 1.38
C PRO A 139 9.09 7.34 1.44
N ILE A 140 8.61 7.09 2.68
CA ILE A 140 7.41 6.30 2.96
C ILE A 140 6.23 7.24 3.17
N LEU A 141 5.12 7.00 2.46
CA LEU A 141 3.82 7.65 2.69
C LEU A 141 2.93 6.68 3.48
N PRO A 142 2.74 6.88 4.78
CA PRO A 142 1.88 6.01 5.58
C PRO A 142 0.41 6.32 5.31
N ILE A 143 -0.40 5.28 5.15
CA ILE A 143 -1.86 5.38 4.95
C ILE A 143 -2.55 4.47 5.97
N GLY A 144 -3.54 5.02 6.67
CA GLY A 144 -4.46 4.28 7.52
C GLY A 144 -5.81 4.11 6.82
N LEU A 145 -6.22 2.87 6.62
CA LEU A 145 -7.57 2.52 6.15
C LEU A 145 -8.43 2.13 7.35
N ILE A 146 -9.63 2.68 7.45
CA ILE A 146 -10.55 2.48 8.59
C ILE A 146 -11.88 1.98 8.06
N GLY A 147 -12.36 0.87 8.63
CA GLY A 147 -13.66 0.30 8.31
C GLY A 147 -13.69 -0.50 7.01
N THR A 148 -12.55 -0.87 6.46
CA THR A 148 -12.50 -1.73 5.26
C THR A 148 -12.80 -3.19 5.60
N PHE A 149 -12.52 -3.60 6.83
CA PHE A 149 -12.92 -4.92 7.33
C PHE A 149 -14.43 -5.15 7.26
N GLU A 150 -15.24 -4.14 7.60
CA GLU A 150 -16.70 -4.25 7.55
C GLU A 150 -17.24 -4.28 6.11
N ILE A 151 -16.49 -3.78 5.14
CA ILE A 151 -16.87 -3.85 3.72
C ILE A 151 -16.74 -5.30 3.24
N ALA A 152 -15.58 -5.92 3.41
CA ALA A 152 -15.37 -7.31 2.98
C ALA A 152 -14.28 -7.99 3.82
N PRO A 153 -14.66 -8.63 4.93
CA PRO A 153 -13.76 -9.47 5.70
C PRO A 153 -13.09 -10.54 4.82
N ARG A 154 -11.95 -11.05 5.27
CA ARG A 154 -11.11 -11.97 4.49
C ARG A 154 -11.85 -13.21 3.98
N ASP A 155 -12.85 -13.69 4.72
CA ASP A 155 -13.68 -14.88 4.45
C ASP A 155 -14.91 -14.59 3.58
N LYS A 156 -15.25 -13.33 3.32
CA LYS A 156 -16.44 -12.93 2.54
C LYS A 156 -16.04 -12.53 1.12
N LEU A 157 -16.82 -13.03 0.14
CA LEU A 157 -16.64 -12.74 -1.29
C LEU A 157 -17.38 -11.47 -1.72
N MET A 158 -18.57 -11.24 -1.17
CA MET A 158 -19.42 -10.13 -1.56
C MET A 158 -19.18 -8.93 -0.63
N PRO A 159 -18.79 -7.77 -1.18
CA PRO A 159 -18.65 -6.57 -0.37
C PRO A 159 -20.01 -6.07 0.10
N LYS A 160 -20.08 -5.65 1.36
CA LYS A 160 -21.22 -4.94 1.91
C LYS A 160 -21.18 -3.47 1.46
N LEU A 161 -22.34 -2.86 1.29
CA LEU A 161 -22.47 -1.43 1.01
C LEU A 161 -22.16 -0.59 2.27
N LYS A 162 -20.94 -0.71 2.76
CA LYS A 162 -20.38 0.12 3.84
C LYS A 162 -19.29 1.03 3.27
N ARG A 163 -18.93 2.05 4.01
CA ARG A 163 -18.00 3.08 3.55
C ARG A 163 -16.85 3.22 4.54
N ALA A 164 -15.64 3.12 4.01
CA ALA A 164 -14.38 3.28 4.73
C ALA A 164 -13.94 4.75 4.80
N LYS A 165 -12.94 5.03 5.63
CA LYS A 165 -12.17 6.27 5.63
C LYS A 165 -10.72 5.97 5.28
N MET A 166 -10.05 6.94 4.69
CA MET A 166 -8.61 6.89 4.40
C MET A 166 -7.94 8.11 5.00
N ASN A 167 -6.95 7.88 5.87
CA ASN A 167 -6.12 8.92 6.43
C ASN A 167 -4.70 8.79 5.89
N ILE A 168 -4.21 9.82 5.22
CA ILE A 168 -2.87 9.88 4.64
C ILE A 168 -1.99 10.68 5.59
N GLY A 169 -0.98 10.04 6.14
CA GLY A 169 -0.05 10.65 7.09
C GLY A 169 1.04 11.48 6.42
N ARG A 170 1.80 12.20 7.23
CA ARG A 170 2.99 12.92 6.76
C ARG A 170 4.04 11.92 6.27
N VAL A 171 4.75 12.30 5.24
CA VAL A 171 5.84 11.51 4.65
C VAL A 171 6.93 11.26 5.69
N ILE A 172 7.42 10.02 5.72
CA ILE A 172 8.50 9.58 6.60
C ILE A 172 9.77 9.44 5.74
N TYR A 173 10.79 10.22 6.05
CA TYR A 173 12.13 10.08 5.49
C TYR A 173 12.97 9.25 6.45
N LEU A 174 13.67 8.25 5.92
CA LEU A 174 14.66 7.48 6.68
C LEU A 174 16.04 8.05 6.39
N ASP A 175 16.87 8.17 7.43
CA ASP A 175 18.20 8.72 7.31
C ASP A 175 19.11 7.78 6.51
N LYS A 176 19.89 8.32 5.57
CA LYS A 176 20.87 7.58 4.76
C LYS A 176 21.97 6.92 5.57
N GLN A 177 22.34 7.49 6.72
CA GLN A 177 23.36 6.89 7.60
C GLN A 177 23.01 5.45 8.00
N TYR A 178 21.72 5.08 8.02
CA TYR A 178 21.29 3.71 8.30
C TYR A 178 21.59 2.71 7.18
N GLU A 179 21.96 3.15 5.98
CA GLU A 179 22.20 2.26 4.84
C GLU A 179 23.43 1.34 5.07
N ASN A 180 24.42 1.82 5.81
CA ASN A 180 25.66 1.10 6.08
C ASN A 180 25.54 0.13 7.26
N ASP A 181 24.56 0.32 8.15
CA ASP A 181 24.38 -0.45 9.40
C ASP A 181 23.05 -1.16 9.46
N ILE A 182 22.53 -1.60 8.32
CA ILE A 182 21.25 -2.30 8.27
C ILE A 182 21.35 -3.64 9.00
N ASN A 183 20.81 -3.68 10.22
CA ASN A 183 20.64 -4.89 11.00
C ASN A 183 19.16 -5.13 11.36
N GLU A 184 18.86 -6.32 11.87
CA GLU A 184 17.46 -6.69 12.15
C GLU A 184 16.81 -5.81 13.23
N MET A 185 17.58 -5.40 14.24
CA MET A 185 17.08 -4.52 15.31
C MET A 185 16.69 -3.15 14.75
N LEU A 186 17.55 -2.54 13.94
CA LEU A 186 17.26 -1.25 13.30
C LEU A 186 16.02 -1.36 12.40
N LEU A 187 15.97 -2.39 11.55
CA LEU A 187 14.80 -2.63 10.69
C LEU A 187 13.51 -2.78 11.50
N ARG A 188 13.58 -3.49 12.63
CA ARG A 188 12.43 -3.66 13.52
C ARG A 188 11.99 -2.32 14.12
N ASN A 189 12.92 -1.57 14.72
CA ASN A 189 12.64 -0.28 15.34
C ASN A 189 12.04 0.73 14.35
N LEU A 190 12.58 0.80 13.14
CA LEU A 190 12.06 1.68 12.10
C LEU A 190 10.69 1.22 11.59
N THR A 191 10.46 -0.09 11.49
CA THR A 191 9.16 -0.65 11.11
C THR A 191 8.10 -0.33 12.17
N ASP A 192 8.43 -0.46 13.44
CA ASP A 192 7.50 -0.14 14.53
C ASP A 192 7.15 1.35 14.55
N LYS A 193 8.10 2.25 14.23
CA LYS A 193 7.81 3.69 14.04
C LYS A 193 6.79 3.93 12.92
N VAL A 194 6.92 3.23 11.80
CA VAL A 194 5.94 3.32 10.70
C VAL A 194 4.59 2.76 11.14
N MET A 195 4.58 1.62 11.83
CA MET A 195 3.35 1.00 12.34
C MET A 195 2.65 1.85 13.39
N HIS A 196 3.37 2.48 14.31
CA HIS A 196 2.79 3.44 15.25
C HIS A 196 2.20 4.67 14.54
N THR A 197 2.75 5.06 13.41
CA THR A 197 2.14 6.13 12.60
C THR A 197 0.83 5.65 11.98
N ILE A 198 0.78 4.44 11.43
CA ILE A 198 -0.44 3.84 10.89
C ILE A 198 -1.48 3.64 12.01
N SER A 199 -1.07 3.17 13.17
CA SER A 199 -1.92 3.05 14.37
C SER A 199 -2.64 4.37 14.70
N ARG A 200 -1.90 5.49 14.72
CA ARG A 200 -2.51 6.82 14.92
C ARG A 200 -3.48 7.22 13.80
N LEU A 201 -3.17 6.85 12.54
CA LEU A 201 -4.02 7.15 11.39
C LEU A 201 -5.31 6.33 11.39
N THR A 202 -5.27 5.09 11.88
CA THR A 202 -6.43 4.19 11.98
C THR A 202 -7.19 4.35 13.29
N ASN A 203 -6.56 4.90 14.32
CA ASN A 203 -7.01 4.88 15.70
C ASN A 203 -7.14 3.45 16.28
N GLU A 204 -6.33 2.51 15.74
CA GLU A 204 -6.25 1.12 16.19
C GLU A 204 -4.94 0.92 16.96
N PRO A 205 -4.95 0.22 18.12
CA PRO A 205 -3.75 -0.01 18.91
C PRO A 205 -2.76 -0.93 18.18
N TYR A 206 -1.46 -0.61 18.29
CA TYR A 206 -0.37 -1.46 17.83
C TYR A 206 0.42 -1.98 19.05
N ASN A 207 0.27 -3.26 19.35
CA ASN A 207 0.74 -3.89 20.59
C ASN A 207 1.91 -4.87 20.38
N TYR A 208 2.87 -4.54 19.52
CA TYR A 208 4.01 -5.41 19.19
C TYR A 208 5.35 -4.77 19.49
#